data_9ae5f7a99c03d533fe5d1d28d70fff20
#
_entry.id   9ae5f7a99c03d533fe5d1d28d70fff20
#
_cell.length_a   1.000
_cell.length_b   1.000
_cell.length_c   1.000
_cell.angle_alpha   90.00
_cell.angle_beta   90.00
_cell.angle_gamma   90.00
#
_symmetry.space_group_name_H-M   'P 1'
#
loop_
_entity.id
_entity.type
_entity.pdbx_description
1 polymer ?
#
loop_
_entity_poly.entity_id
_entity_poly.type
_entity_poly.pdbx_seq_one_letter_code
_entity_poly.pdbx_strand_id
1 'polypeptide(L)'
;VSWPKYARLVRSRTLALKEQKFILAAQMAGSLPRQILIRHILPNCLGTIVVTAALDIGTMMMELAALSFLGLGAKPPAAEWGSMMSTGRSMLQTYPWVVLSPGAAIFLSVAILNLWGDALRDYIDPKERGR
;
A
#
# COMPACT_ATOMS: atom_id res chain seq x y z
N VAL A 1 12.07 5.61 3.77
CA VAL A 1 11.92 4.72 4.95
C VAL A 1 10.52 4.94 5.54
N SER A 2 9.60 4.00 5.32
CA SER A 2 8.15 4.18 5.58
C SER A 2 7.71 3.75 7.00
N TRP A 3 8.62 3.24 7.84
CA TRP A 3 8.24 2.70 9.15
C TRP A 3 7.58 3.71 10.11
N PRO A 4 7.91 5.02 10.14
CA PRO A 4 7.21 5.98 11.00
C PRO A 4 5.75 6.20 10.61
N LYS A 5 5.42 6.03 9.30
CA LYS A 5 4.05 6.06 8.79
C LYS A 5 3.23 4.92 9.40
N TYR A 6 3.76 3.70 9.37
CA TYR A 6 3.09 2.53 9.93
C TYR A 6 2.97 2.60 11.45
N ALA A 7 4.00 3.08 12.14
CA ALA A 7 3.95 3.26 13.59
C ALA A 7 2.84 4.25 14.00
N ARG A 8 2.71 5.37 13.29
CA ARG A 8 1.62 6.35 13.50
C ARG A 8 0.26 5.77 13.17
N LEU A 9 0.15 5.01 12.08
CA LEU A 9 -1.08 4.34 11.68
C LEU A 9 -1.57 3.36 12.75
N VAL A 10 -0.69 2.49 13.24
CA VAL A 10 -1.02 1.52 14.31
C VAL A 10 -1.42 2.23 15.59
N ARG A 11 -0.69 3.27 15.98
CA ARG A 11 -1.01 4.07 17.18
C ARG A 11 -2.39 4.70 17.07
N SER A 12 -2.71 5.38 15.97
CA SER A 12 -4.00 6.02 15.77
C SER A 12 -5.16 5.03 15.77
N ARG A 13 -4.98 3.87 15.11
CA ARG A 13 -5.99 2.79 15.10
C ARG A 13 -6.17 2.16 16.48
N THR A 14 -5.09 1.93 17.22
CA THR A 14 -5.15 1.40 18.59
C THR A 14 -5.90 2.35 19.53
N LEU A 15 -5.66 3.66 19.43
CA LEU A 15 -6.37 4.65 20.22
C LEU A 15 -7.86 4.66 19.89
N ALA A 16 -8.22 4.67 18.60
CA ALA A 16 -9.60 4.64 18.16
C ALA A 16 -10.33 3.34 18.58
N LEU A 17 -9.65 2.19 18.57
CA LEU A 17 -10.21 0.92 19.00
C LEU A 17 -10.43 0.86 20.53
N LYS A 18 -9.58 1.50 21.32
CA LYS A 18 -9.73 1.53 22.79
C LYS A 18 -11.04 2.18 23.26
N GLU A 19 -11.56 3.12 22.51
CA GLU A 19 -12.82 3.83 22.81
C GLU A 19 -14.06 3.09 22.33
N GLN A 20 -13.90 1.95 21.65
CA GLN A 20 -15.03 1.20 21.12
C GLN A 20 -15.75 0.41 22.21
N LYS A 21 -17.10 0.37 22.11
CA LYS A 21 -17.99 -0.26 23.09
C LYS A 21 -17.67 -1.73 23.39
N PHE A 22 -17.18 -2.49 22.39
CA PHE A 22 -16.83 -3.89 22.60
C PHE A 22 -15.55 -4.09 23.43
N ILE A 23 -14.61 -3.14 23.39
CA ILE A 23 -13.42 -3.14 24.25
C ILE A 23 -13.81 -2.81 25.69
N LEU A 24 -14.69 -1.83 25.87
CA LEU A 24 -15.22 -1.49 27.19
C LEU A 24 -15.99 -2.66 27.80
N ALA A 25 -16.80 -3.36 27.00
CA ALA A 25 -17.52 -4.56 27.44
C ALA A 25 -16.54 -5.69 27.84
N ALA A 26 -15.47 -5.89 27.11
CA ALA A 26 -14.44 -6.89 27.43
C ALA A 26 -13.68 -6.53 28.74
N GLN A 27 -13.45 -5.25 28.99
CA GLN A 27 -12.86 -4.79 30.25
C GLN A 27 -13.79 -5.01 31.43
N MET A 28 -15.09 -4.72 31.27
CA MET A 28 -16.12 -4.98 32.30
C MET A 28 -16.28 -6.46 32.60
N ALA A 29 -16.06 -7.33 31.60
CA ALA A 29 -16.06 -8.79 31.77
C ALA A 29 -14.79 -9.34 32.45
N GLY A 30 -13.87 -8.47 32.91
CA GLY A 30 -12.65 -8.87 33.62
C GLY A 30 -11.53 -9.42 32.74
N SER A 31 -11.57 -9.18 31.43
CA SER A 31 -10.51 -9.59 30.52
C SER A 31 -9.20 -8.85 30.79
N LEU A 32 -8.09 -9.58 30.83
CA LEU A 32 -6.77 -9.01 31.03
C LEU A 32 -6.40 -8.09 29.84
N PRO A 33 -5.71 -6.96 30.06
CA PRO A 33 -5.31 -6.02 29.00
C PRO A 33 -4.55 -6.70 27.85
N ARG A 34 -3.75 -7.72 28.17
CA ARG A 34 -3.01 -8.52 27.18
C ARG A 34 -3.93 -9.35 26.28
N GLN A 35 -5.00 -9.89 26.83
CA GLN A 35 -5.99 -10.66 26.05
C GLN A 35 -6.76 -9.74 25.10
N ILE A 36 -7.14 -8.56 25.55
CA ILE A 36 -7.80 -7.55 24.74
C ILE A 36 -6.88 -7.12 23.57
N LEU A 37 -5.60 -6.90 23.85
CA LEU A 37 -4.62 -6.53 22.85
C LEU A 37 -4.49 -7.61 21.74
N ILE A 38 -4.27 -8.86 22.14
CA ILE A 38 -3.99 -9.95 21.19
C ILE A 38 -5.26 -10.40 20.45
N ARG A 39 -6.41 -10.43 21.12
CA ARG A 39 -7.63 -11.02 20.56
C ARG A 39 -8.53 -10.03 19.83
N HIS A 40 -8.43 -8.75 20.16
CA HIS A 40 -9.33 -7.72 19.61
C HIS A 40 -8.59 -6.61 18.88
N ILE A 41 -7.51 -6.07 19.43
CA ILE A 41 -6.81 -4.92 18.85
C ILE A 41 -5.89 -5.36 17.70
N LEU A 42 -5.05 -6.35 17.94
CA LEU A 42 -4.04 -6.79 16.98
C LEU A 42 -4.62 -7.26 15.63
N PRO A 43 -5.67 -8.10 15.57
CA PRO A 43 -6.26 -8.52 14.29
C PRO A 43 -6.83 -7.34 13.49
N ASN A 44 -7.47 -6.39 14.17
CA ASN A 44 -8.02 -5.19 13.53
C ASN A 44 -6.92 -4.26 12.98
N CYS A 45 -5.83 -4.10 13.73
CA CYS A 45 -4.68 -3.32 13.27
C CYS A 45 -3.96 -3.98 12.09
N LEU A 46 -3.81 -5.32 12.10
CA LEU A 46 -3.18 -6.07 11.00
C LEU A 46 -3.95 -5.90 9.69
N GLY A 47 -5.27 -5.96 9.71
CA GLY A 47 -6.09 -5.70 8.53
C GLY A 47 -5.76 -4.35 7.89
N THR A 48 -5.75 -3.29 8.67
CA THR A 48 -5.43 -1.94 8.18
C THR A 48 -3.99 -1.83 7.67
N ILE A 49 -3.03 -2.50 8.33
CA ILE A 49 -1.62 -2.51 7.89
C ILE A 49 -1.48 -3.19 6.52
N VAL A 50 -2.12 -4.35 6.33
CA VAL A 50 -2.07 -5.12 5.09
C VAL A 50 -2.65 -4.31 3.93
N VAL A 51 -3.80 -3.68 4.12
CA VAL A 51 -4.41 -2.79 3.11
C VAL A 51 -3.50 -1.63 2.76
N THR A 52 -2.96 -0.94 3.77
CA THR A 52 -2.05 0.19 3.54
C THR A 52 -0.77 -0.26 2.82
N ALA A 53 -0.23 -1.43 3.17
CA ALA A 53 0.94 -1.99 2.50
C ALA A 53 0.66 -2.32 1.02
N ALA A 54 -0.51 -2.88 0.71
CA ALA A 54 -0.90 -3.18 -0.67
C ALA A 54 -0.96 -1.91 -1.54
N LEU A 55 -1.55 -0.83 -1.02
CA LEU A 55 -1.61 0.47 -1.71
C LEU A 55 -0.22 1.13 -1.82
N ASP A 56 0.62 0.99 -0.79
CA ASP A 56 1.98 1.54 -0.81
C ASP A 56 2.88 0.86 -1.85
N ILE A 57 2.67 -0.42 -2.17
CA ILE A 57 3.41 -1.11 -3.24
C ILE A 57 3.19 -0.40 -4.58
N GLY A 58 1.95 -0.07 -4.93
CA GLY A 58 1.63 0.67 -6.14
C GLY A 58 2.30 2.04 -6.20
N THR A 59 2.28 2.78 -5.08
CA THR A 59 2.92 4.09 -4.96
C THR A 59 4.43 3.99 -5.13
N MET A 60 5.07 3.03 -4.46
CA MET A 60 6.52 2.80 -4.56
C MET A 60 6.96 2.38 -5.97
N MET A 61 6.15 1.60 -6.69
CA MET A 61 6.41 1.28 -8.09
C MET A 61 6.44 2.53 -8.97
N MET A 62 5.48 3.44 -8.77
CA MET A 62 5.45 4.73 -9.49
C MET A 62 6.67 5.60 -9.17
N GLU A 63 7.04 5.72 -7.90
CA GLU A 63 8.21 6.50 -7.46
C GLU A 63 9.51 5.95 -8.06
N LEU A 64 9.70 4.62 -8.00
CA LEU A 64 10.85 3.95 -8.62
C LEU A 64 10.90 4.16 -10.13
N ALA A 65 9.77 3.97 -10.82
CA ALA A 65 9.69 4.18 -12.26
C ALA A 65 10.02 5.62 -12.65
N ALA A 66 9.54 6.61 -11.89
CA ALA A 66 9.85 8.02 -12.11
C ALA A 66 11.35 8.32 -11.91
N LEU A 67 11.96 7.81 -10.83
CA LEU A 67 13.40 7.97 -10.57
C LEU A 67 14.25 7.32 -11.67
N SER A 68 13.87 6.12 -12.10
CA SER A 68 14.56 5.39 -13.17
C SER A 68 14.41 6.08 -14.52
N PHE A 69 13.25 6.67 -14.81
CA PHE A 69 13.02 7.48 -16.01
C PHE A 69 13.93 8.72 -16.05
N LEU A 70 14.19 9.33 -14.88
CA LEU A 70 15.13 10.45 -14.74
C LEU A 70 16.62 10.05 -14.78
N GLY A 71 16.89 8.74 -14.91
CA GLY A 71 18.27 8.21 -14.93
C GLY A 71 18.91 8.01 -13.56
N LEU A 72 18.11 8.17 -12.47
CA LEU A 72 18.57 8.00 -11.08
C LEU A 72 18.27 6.61 -10.52
N GLY A 73 17.69 5.73 -11.32
CA GLY A 73 17.33 4.36 -10.94
C GLY A 73 18.44 3.34 -11.13
N ALA A 74 18.04 2.08 -11.24
CA ALA A 74 18.96 0.96 -11.43
C ALA A 74 19.72 1.09 -12.76
N LYS A 75 21.04 0.89 -12.70
CA LYS A 75 21.91 0.93 -13.88
C LYS A 75 21.88 -0.43 -14.61
N PRO A 76 22.04 -0.44 -15.95
CA PRO A 76 22.20 -1.69 -16.69
C PRO A 76 23.31 -2.58 -16.06
N PRO A 77 23.13 -3.91 -16.01
CA PRO A 77 22.16 -4.72 -16.77
C PRO A 77 20.82 -4.98 -16.08
N ALA A 78 20.43 -4.23 -15.04
CA ALA A 78 19.15 -4.43 -14.37
C ALA A 78 17.98 -4.12 -15.33
N ALA A 79 17.12 -5.11 -15.57
CA ALA A 79 15.92 -4.94 -16.37
C ALA A 79 14.83 -4.28 -15.53
N GLU A 80 14.53 -3.03 -15.82
CA GLU A 80 13.52 -2.23 -15.13
C GLU A 80 12.71 -1.40 -16.15
N TRP A 81 11.40 -1.38 -16.00
CA TRP A 81 10.52 -0.67 -16.92
C TRP A 81 10.79 0.82 -17.02
N GLY A 82 11.13 1.47 -15.91
CA GLY A 82 11.48 2.89 -15.89
C GLY A 82 12.76 3.19 -16.66
N SER A 83 13.79 2.34 -16.52
CA SER A 83 15.05 2.46 -17.29
C SER A 83 14.85 2.19 -18.77
N MET A 84 13.97 1.24 -19.13
CA MET A 84 13.58 0.98 -20.53
C MET A 84 12.92 2.22 -21.16
N MET A 85 12.03 2.89 -20.45
CA MET A 85 11.42 4.13 -20.93
C MET A 85 12.46 5.25 -21.09
N SER A 86 13.40 5.37 -20.16
CA SER A 86 14.49 6.36 -20.22
C SER A 86 15.38 6.14 -21.45
N THR A 87 15.80 4.91 -21.68
CA THR A 87 16.64 4.54 -22.84
C THR A 87 15.89 4.70 -24.16
N GLY A 88 14.60 4.35 -24.18
CA GLY A 88 13.75 4.47 -25.37
C GLY A 88 13.35 5.92 -25.72
N ARG A 89 13.63 6.88 -24.86
CA ARG A 89 13.21 8.28 -25.03
C ARG A 89 13.69 8.92 -26.35
N SER A 90 14.91 8.61 -26.79
CA SER A 90 15.45 9.06 -28.07
C SER A 90 14.73 8.47 -29.28
N MET A 91 14.08 7.33 -29.12
CA MET A 91 13.36 6.63 -30.17
C MET A 91 11.84 6.94 -30.20
N LEU A 92 11.38 7.85 -29.35
CA LEU A 92 9.95 8.14 -29.21
C LEU A 92 9.29 8.59 -30.50
N GLN A 93 10.02 9.33 -31.35
CA GLN A 93 9.52 9.85 -32.63
C GLN A 93 9.48 8.77 -33.73
N THR A 94 10.38 7.80 -33.67
CA THR A 94 10.53 6.77 -34.70
C THR A 94 9.80 5.47 -34.33
N TYR A 95 9.92 5.07 -33.03
CA TYR A 95 9.34 3.84 -32.50
C TYR A 95 8.67 4.08 -31.14
N PRO A 96 7.48 4.72 -31.11
CA PRO A 96 6.82 5.08 -29.86
C PRO A 96 6.49 3.90 -28.96
N TRP A 97 6.33 2.72 -29.53
CA TRP A 97 6.01 1.48 -28.80
C TRP A 97 7.07 1.08 -27.78
N VAL A 98 8.34 1.45 -28.00
CA VAL A 98 9.45 1.14 -27.09
C VAL A 98 9.27 1.82 -25.73
N VAL A 99 8.62 2.97 -25.70
CA VAL A 99 8.33 3.72 -24.47
C VAL A 99 6.93 3.43 -23.96
N LEU A 100 5.96 3.27 -24.87
CA LEU A 100 4.56 3.04 -24.49
C LEU A 100 4.35 1.66 -23.85
N SER A 101 5.04 0.61 -24.29
CA SER A 101 4.85 -0.73 -23.75
C SER A 101 5.27 -0.86 -22.27
N PRO A 102 6.46 -0.43 -21.82
CA PRO A 102 6.79 -0.46 -20.41
C PRO A 102 5.95 0.54 -19.59
N GLY A 103 5.58 1.68 -20.17
CA GLY A 103 4.67 2.63 -19.53
C GLY A 103 3.28 2.03 -19.27
N ALA A 104 2.72 1.33 -20.25
CA ALA A 104 1.46 0.60 -20.10
C ALA A 104 1.57 -0.53 -19.06
N ALA A 105 2.70 -1.25 -19.02
CA ALA A 105 2.94 -2.29 -18.02
C ALA A 105 2.95 -1.74 -16.60
N ILE A 106 3.63 -0.60 -16.37
CA ILE A 106 3.63 0.08 -15.06
C ILE A 106 2.20 0.52 -14.70
N PHE A 107 1.51 1.18 -15.62
CA PHE A 107 0.15 1.67 -15.40
C PHE A 107 -0.81 0.54 -15.02
N LEU A 108 -0.83 -0.54 -15.78
CA LEU A 108 -1.69 -1.70 -15.51
C LEU A 108 -1.35 -2.35 -14.17
N SER A 109 -0.06 -2.53 -13.86
CA SER A 109 0.38 -3.12 -12.59
C SER A 109 -0.08 -2.29 -11.41
N VAL A 110 0.10 -0.97 -11.46
CA VAL A 110 -0.31 -0.04 -10.41
C VAL A 110 -1.84 -0.01 -10.28
N ALA A 111 -2.57 0.01 -11.40
CA ALA A 111 -4.03 -0.01 -11.39
C ALA A 111 -4.57 -1.30 -10.75
N ILE A 112 -4.03 -2.45 -11.10
CA ILE A 112 -4.43 -3.75 -10.53
C ILE A 112 -4.13 -3.78 -9.02
N LEU A 113 -2.95 -3.33 -8.60
CA LEU A 113 -2.58 -3.29 -7.18
C LEU A 113 -3.47 -2.36 -6.37
N ASN A 114 -3.83 -1.20 -6.91
CA ASN A 114 -4.75 -0.27 -6.24
C ASN A 114 -6.16 -0.85 -6.14
N LEU A 115 -6.69 -1.41 -7.23
CA LEU A 115 -8.01 -2.07 -7.20
C LEU A 115 -8.05 -3.25 -6.22
N TRP A 116 -6.97 -4.03 -6.19
CA TRP A 116 -6.86 -5.14 -5.24
C TRP A 116 -6.75 -4.65 -3.79
N GLY A 117 -5.99 -3.58 -3.53
CA GLY A 117 -5.88 -2.95 -2.23
C GLY A 117 -7.22 -2.39 -1.74
N ASP A 118 -7.99 -1.74 -2.63
CA ASP A 118 -9.34 -1.23 -2.32
C ASP A 118 -10.34 -2.36 -2.05
N ALA A 119 -10.33 -3.43 -2.87
CA ALA A 119 -11.16 -4.61 -2.64
C ALA A 119 -10.84 -5.29 -1.30
N LEU A 120 -9.56 -5.36 -0.94
CA LEU A 120 -9.11 -5.91 0.34
C LEU A 120 -9.56 -5.03 1.52
N ARG A 121 -9.52 -3.71 1.35
CA ARG A 121 -10.05 -2.75 2.32
C ARG A 121 -11.55 -2.96 2.56
N ASP A 122 -12.33 -3.07 1.50
CA ASP A 122 -13.78 -3.29 1.59
C ASP A 122 -14.14 -4.62 2.26
N TYR A 123 -13.30 -5.63 2.10
CA TYR A 123 -13.49 -6.93 2.74
C TYR A 123 -13.15 -6.90 4.23
N ILE A 124 -12.07 -6.19 4.61
CA ILE A 124 -11.59 -6.15 6.00
C ILE A 124 -12.40 -5.16 6.85
N ASP A 125 -12.87 -4.04 6.29
CA ASP A 125 -13.63 -3.01 7.02
C ASP A 125 -14.98 -2.68 6.36
N PRO A 126 -15.98 -3.58 6.47
CA PRO A 126 -17.30 -3.39 5.85
C PRO A 126 -18.13 -2.27 6.51
N LYS A 127 -17.65 -1.64 7.58
CA LYS A 127 -18.44 -0.67 8.37
C LYS A 127 -18.51 0.74 7.77
N GLU A 128 -17.71 1.08 6.78
CA GLU A 128 -17.79 2.41 6.13
C GLU A 128 -18.89 2.51 5.05
N ARG A 129 -19.56 1.41 4.70
CA ARG A 129 -20.69 1.42 3.71
C ARG A 129 -22.03 1.94 4.27
N GLY A 130 -22.10 2.36 5.50
CA GLY A 130 -23.35 2.73 6.19
C GLY A 130 -23.47 4.20 6.59
N ARG A 131 -22.81 5.11 5.85
CA ARG A 131 -23.03 6.56 6.03
C ARG A 131 -23.28 7.24 4.70
#